data_361a5b5a52c59f4af5460a60eb73577a
#
_entry.id   361a5b5a52c59f4af5460a60eb73577a
#
_cell.length_a   1.000
_cell.length_b   1.000
_cell.length_c   1.000
_cell.angle_alpha   90.00
_cell.angle_beta   90.00
_cell.angle_gamma   90.00
#
_symmetry.space_group_name_H-M   'P 1'
#
loop_
_entity.id
_entity.type
_entity.pdbx_description
1 polymer ?
#
loop_
_entity_poly.entity_id
_entity_poly.type
_entity_poly.pdbx_seq_one_letter_code
_entity_poly.pdbx_strand_id
1 'polypeptide(L)'
;PKPFLTYEQQLVKLRDEKHIVIADEAGTLCKLQQVGYIRLQFDLQSKVSKNFAHVNEKQLGLFLAVMTKFRNVCAHNERLFSYRSKDEIPDMELHAKLGIPKGRGLYQCGKNDLFAVVIAFRYLLPKQEFLVFKRALTTQIDNFLKSTTHISEEELLHAMGFPANWKKISLYRI
;
A
#
# COMPACT_ATOMS: atom_id res chain seq x y z
N PRO A 1 -28.95 -5.87 10.93
CA PRO A 1 -27.89 -5.10 11.58
C PRO A 1 -26.88 -6.07 12.19
N LYS A 2 -25.58 -5.87 11.94
CA LYS A 2 -24.55 -6.68 12.60
C LYS A 2 -24.60 -6.38 14.11
N PRO A 3 -24.55 -7.40 14.99
CA PRO A 3 -24.57 -7.17 16.43
C PRO A 3 -23.35 -6.33 16.84
N PHE A 4 -23.55 -5.46 17.81
CA PHE A 4 -22.44 -4.69 18.41
C PHE A 4 -21.48 -5.67 19.10
N LEU A 5 -20.19 -5.57 18.76
CA LEU A 5 -19.14 -6.34 19.41
C LEU A 5 -18.92 -5.83 20.85
N THR A 6 -18.68 -6.74 21.80
CA THR A 6 -18.22 -6.35 23.15
C THR A 6 -16.83 -5.71 23.06
N TYR A 7 -16.40 -5.02 24.11
CA TYR A 7 -15.06 -4.38 24.12
C TYR A 7 -13.93 -5.42 24.03
N GLU A 8 -14.09 -6.58 24.62
CA GLU A 8 -13.18 -7.71 24.51
C GLU A 8 -13.09 -8.25 23.08
N GLN A 9 -14.24 -8.40 22.41
CA GLN A 9 -14.29 -8.80 21.00
C GLN A 9 -13.66 -7.73 20.08
N GLN A 10 -13.83 -6.45 20.42
CA GLN A 10 -13.18 -5.35 19.71
C GLN A 10 -11.67 -5.38 19.91
N LEU A 11 -11.18 -5.70 21.10
CA LEU A 11 -9.74 -5.85 21.40
C LEU A 11 -9.15 -7.01 20.60
N VAL A 12 -9.81 -8.18 20.60
CA VAL A 12 -9.41 -9.34 19.78
C VAL A 12 -9.36 -8.96 18.30
N LYS A 13 -10.33 -8.21 17.82
CA LYS A 13 -10.35 -7.73 16.43
C LYS A 13 -9.20 -6.79 16.09
N LEU A 14 -8.82 -5.89 16.99
CA LEU A 14 -7.65 -5.03 16.82
C LEU A 14 -6.37 -5.86 16.73
N ARG A 15 -6.20 -6.84 17.63
CA ARG A 15 -5.03 -7.69 17.69
C ARG A 15 -4.95 -8.65 16.49
N ASP A 16 -6.00 -9.42 16.25
CA ASP A 16 -5.95 -10.59 15.37
C ASP A 16 -6.31 -10.23 13.91
N GLU A 17 -7.34 -9.40 13.68
CA GLU A 17 -7.73 -9.01 12.32
C GLU A 17 -6.98 -7.78 11.79
N LYS A 18 -6.63 -6.85 12.68
CA LYS A 18 -5.90 -5.62 12.30
C LYS A 18 -4.42 -5.71 12.56
N HIS A 19 -3.94 -6.81 13.15
CA HIS A 19 -2.53 -7.07 13.45
C HIS A 19 -1.84 -5.94 14.23
N ILE A 20 -2.60 -5.28 15.12
CA ILE A 20 -2.06 -4.22 15.97
C ILE A 20 -1.40 -4.88 17.17
N VAL A 21 -0.11 -4.58 17.38
CA VAL A 21 0.61 -5.03 18.57
C VAL A 21 0.07 -4.30 19.78
N ILE A 22 -0.56 -5.02 20.70
CA ILE A 22 -1.12 -4.50 21.95
C ILE A 22 -0.19 -4.92 23.09
N ALA A 23 0.62 -3.99 23.57
CA ALA A 23 1.56 -4.23 24.66
C ALA A 23 0.88 -4.20 26.04
N ASP A 24 -0.24 -3.49 26.18
CA ASP A 24 -1.06 -3.38 27.39
C ASP A 24 -2.53 -3.58 27.03
N GLU A 25 -3.00 -4.79 27.24
CA GLU A 25 -4.40 -5.17 26.94
C GLU A 25 -5.39 -4.46 27.91
N ALA A 26 -5.05 -4.33 29.17
CA ALA A 26 -5.92 -3.71 30.18
C ALA A 26 -6.11 -2.21 29.90
N GLY A 27 -5.03 -1.50 29.62
CA GLY A 27 -5.08 -0.08 29.24
C GLY A 27 -5.78 0.14 27.90
N THR A 28 -5.62 -0.77 26.95
CA THR A 28 -6.33 -0.71 25.66
C THR A 28 -7.81 -0.96 25.82
N LEU A 29 -8.20 -1.92 26.66
CA LEU A 29 -9.61 -2.19 26.99
C LEU A 29 -10.27 -0.97 27.67
N CYS A 30 -9.59 -0.36 28.62
CA CYS A 30 -10.05 0.85 29.27
C CYS A 30 -10.27 2.00 28.26
N LYS A 31 -9.35 2.19 27.30
CA LYS A 31 -9.51 3.18 26.23
C LYS A 31 -10.65 2.85 25.27
N LEU A 32 -10.85 1.56 24.92
CA LEU A 32 -11.99 1.13 24.11
C LEU A 32 -13.31 1.48 24.78
N GLN A 33 -13.40 1.30 26.11
CA GLN A 33 -14.58 1.68 26.90
C GLN A 33 -14.83 3.18 26.89
N GLN A 34 -13.77 4.00 27.00
CA GLN A 34 -13.86 5.46 27.05
C GLN A 34 -14.17 6.12 25.71
N VAL A 35 -13.50 5.69 24.63
CA VAL A 35 -13.54 6.39 23.33
C VAL A 35 -14.17 5.60 22.21
N GLY A 36 -14.38 4.30 22.39
CA GLY A 36 -14.92 3.38 21.38
C GLY A 36 -13.88 2.94 20.33
N TYR A 37 -14.19 1.84 19.66
CA TYR A 37 -13.32 1.15 18.71
C TYR A 37 -12.85 2.04 17.55
N ILE A 38 -13.78 2.75 16.92
CA ILE A 38 -13.48 3.57 15.74
C ILE A 38 -12.50 4.69 16.10
N ARG A 39 -12.75 5.38 17.21
CA ARG A 39 -11.90 6.51 17.63
C ARG A 39 -10.52 6.05 18.05
N LEU A 40 -10.39 4.92 18.74
CA LEU A 40 -9.10 4.34 19.09
C LEU A 40 -8.31 3.95 17.83
N GLN A 41 -8.95 3.39 16.82
CA GLN A 41 -8.30 3.05 15.55
C GLN A 41 -7.79 4.32 14.83
N PHE A 42 -8.56 5.39 14.81
CA PHE A 42 -8.13 6.69 14.25
C PHE A 42 -6.97 7.29 15.02
N ASP A 43 -7.02 7.27 16.36
CA ASP A 43 -5.92 7.80 17.19
C ASP A 43 -4.61 7.04 16.95
N LEU A 44 -4.66 5.72 16.78
CA LEU A 44 -3.50 4.90 16.45
C LEU A 44 -2.95 5.22 15.05
N GLN A 45 -3.81 5.32 14.04
CA GLN A 45 -3.41 5.70 12.68
C GLN A 45 -2.79 7.09 12.65
N SER A 46 -3.36 8.05 13.39
CA SER A 46 -2.82 9.39 13.50
C SER A 46 -1.43 9.42 14.14
N LYS A 47 -1.19 8.63 15.19
CA LYS A 47 0.13 8.50 15.80
C LYS A 47 1.15 7.89 14.87
N VAL A 48 0.77 6.82 14.15
CA VAL A 48 1.66 6.13 13.21
C VAL A 48 1.97 7.02 12.00
N SER A 49 0.99 7.74 11.47
CA SER A 49 1.19 8.62 10.30
C SER A 49 2.22 9.72 10.54
N LYS A 50 2.39 10.19 11.78
CA LYS A 50 3.40 11.20 12.17
C LYS A 50 4.84 10.74 11.94
N ASN A 51 5.08 9.43 11.80
CA ASN A 51 6.40 8.90 11.46
C ASN A 51 6.74 9.06 9.97
N PHE A 52 5.78 9.45 9.13
CA PHE A 52 5.95 9.59 7.70
C PHE A 52 5.76 11.07 7.30
N ALA A 53 6.84 11.73 6.89
CA ALA A 53 6.86 13.17 6.65
C ALA A 53 5.86 13.67 5.57
N HIS A 54 5.50 12.81 4.62
CA HIS A 54 4.71 13.19 3.43
C HIS A 54 3.43 12.35 3.27
N VAL A 55 2.97 11.74 4.36
CA VAL A 55 1.78 10.87 4.34
C VAL A 55 0.90 11.23 5.52
N ASN A 56 -0.31 11.72 5.25
CA ASN A 56 -1.29 11.94 6.30
C ASN A 56 -2.01 10.64 6.70
N GLU A 57 -2.77 10.69 7.77
CA GLU A 57 -3.50 9.55 8.33
C GLU A 57 -4.40 8.85 7.31
N LYS A 58 -5.19 9.62 6.54
CA LYS A 58 -6.10 9.09 5.53
C LYS A 58 -5.32 8.40 4.40
N GLN A 59 -4.24 9.01 3.94
CA GLN A 59 -3.37 8.44 2.92
C GLN A 59 -2.71 7.15 3.40
N LEU A 60 -2.22 7.13 4.64
CA LEU A 60 -1.66 5.92 5.25
C LEU A 60 -2.68 4.78 5.28
N GLY A 61 -3.92 5.06 5.69
CA GLY A 61 -4.99 4.06 5.70
C GLY A 61 -5.26 3.46 4.31
N LEU A 62 -5.28 4.29 3.27
CA LEU A 62 -5.47 3.84 1.89
C LEU A 62 -4.27 3.04 1.37
N PHE A 63 -3.03 3.44 1.68
CA PHE A 63 -1.84 2.66 1.34
C PHE A 63 -1.89 1.27 1.96
N LEU A 64 -2.18 1.18 3.26
CA LEU A 64 -2.28 -0.09 3.97
C LEU A 64 -3.40 -0.96 3.43
N ALA A 65 -4.55 -0.39 3.05
CA ALA A 65 -5.65 -1.13 2.45
C ALA A 65 -5.23 -1.79 1.13
N VAL A 66 -4.62 -1.04 0.21
CA VAL A 66 -4.11 -1.57 -1.06
C VAL A 66 -3.03 -2.63 -0.82
N MET A 67 -2.02 -2.33 0.01
CA MET A 67 -0.93 -3.26 0.32
C MET A 67 -1.44 -4.58 0.93
N THR A 68 -2.46 -4.52 1.79
CA THR A 68 -3.09 -5.72 2.37
C THR A 68 -3.71 -6.61 1.30
N LYS A 69 -4.37 -6.02 0.28
CA LYS A 69 -4.92 -6.79 -0.84
C LYS A 69 -3.83 -7.49 -1.66
N PHE A 70 -2.77 -6.76 -1.99
CA PHE A 70 -1.63 -7.33 -2.71
C PHE A 70 -0.91 -8.42 -1.89
N ARG A 71 -0.74 -8.22 -0.57
CA ARG A 71 -0.20 -9.25 0.32
C ARG A 71 -1.05 -10.52 0.30
N ASN A 72 -2.37 -10.40 0.30
CA ASN A 72 -3.26 -11.54 0.25
C ASN A 72 -3.13 -12.31 -1.08
N VAL A 73 -3.04 -11.59 -2.22
CA VAL A 73 -2.76 -12.21 -3.53
C VAL A 73 -1.48 -13.04 -3.49
N CYS A 74 -0.40 -12.49 -2.91
CA CYS A 74 0.85 -13.22 -2.72
C CYS A 74 0.68 -14.45 -1.81
N ALA A 75 -0.03 -14.30 -0.69
CA ALA A 75 -0.24 -15.37 0.29
C ALA A 75 -1.06 -16.54 -0.27
N HIS A 76 -1.98 -16.25 -1.20
CA HIS A 76 -2.79 -17.27 -1.88
C HIS A 76 -2.18 -17.76 -3.19
N ASN A 77 -0.94 -17.35 -3.50
CA ASN A 77 -0.24 -17.70 -4.74
C ASN A 77 -1.04 -17.40 -6.02
N GLU A 78 -1.80 -16.29 -5.98
CA GLU A 78 -2.58 -15.81 -7.11
C GLU A 78 -1.72 -14.97 -8.06
N ARG A 79 -2.28 -14.67 -9.24
CA ARG A 79 -1.58 -13.88 -10.27
C ARG A 79 -1.42 -12.41 -9.84
N LEU A 80 -0.21 -12.03 -9.45
CA LEU A 80 0.12 -10.71 -8.91
C LEU A 80 0.19 -9.62 -9.99
N PHE A 81 0.85 -9.88 -11.11
CA PHE A 81 1.26 -8.84 -12.07
C PHE A 81 0.08 -8.12 -12.75
N SER A 82 -1.05 -8.78 -12.96
CA SER A 82 -2.24 -8.19 -13.57
C SER A 82 -3.36 -7.89 -12.55
N TYR A 83 -3.10 -8.10 -11.26
CA TYR A 83 -4.10 -7.86 -10.23
C TYR A 83 -4.43 -6.36 -10.12
N ARG A 84 -5.71 -6.07 -9.89
CA ARG A 84 -6.22 -4.72 -9.61
C ARG A 84 -7.04 -4.77 -8.33
N SER A 85 -6.66 -3.94 -7.35
CA SER A 85 -7.39 -3.80 -6.10
C SER A 85 -8.70 -3.05 -6.32
N LYS A 86 -9.71 -3.34 -5.47
CA LYS A 86 -10.91 -2.47 -5.39
C LYS A 86 -10.61 -1.16 -4.66
N ASP A 87 -9.62 -1.19 -3.76
CA ASP A 87 -9.16 0.01 -3.06
C ASP A 87 -8.10 0.71 -3.90
N GLU A 88 -8.06 2.05 -3.82
CA GLU A 88 -7.12 2.88 -4.55
C GLU A 88 -6.27 3.73 -3.60
N ILE A 89 -5.00 3.93 -3.94
CA ILE A 89 -4.21 4.94 -3.26
C ILE A 89 -4.64 6.35 -3.71
N PRO A 90 -4.48 7.37 -2.86
CA PRO A 90 -4.82 8.74 -3.23
C PRO A 90 -3.89 9.25 -4.34
N ASP A 91 -4.28 10.36 -4.96
CA ASP A 91 -3.39 11.08 -5.87
C ASP A 91 -2.18 11.60 -5.08
N MET A 92 -1.00 11.15 -5.48
CA MET A 92 0.26 11.51 -4.86
C MET A 92 1.12 12.34 -5.83
N GLU A 93 2.01 13.14 -5.30
CA GLU A 93 2.92 13.99 -6.09
C GLU A 93 3.73 13.19 -7.12
N LEU A 94 4.08 11.94 -6.80
CA LEU A 94 4.82 11.05 -7.70
C LEU A 94 4.07 10.72 -8.99
N HIS A 95 2.73 10.68 -8.98
CA HIS A 95 1.97 10.47 -10.22
C HIS A 95 2.24 11.60 -11.23
N ALA A 96 2.21 12.85 -10.74
CA ALA A 96 2.52 14.01 -11.58
C ALA A 96 3.99 14.06 -11.98
N LYS A 97 4.93 13.82 -11.05
CA LYS A 97 6.38 13.82 -11.31
C LYS A 97 6.79 12.76 -12.33
N LEU A 98 6.12 11.63 -12.35
CA LEU A 98 6.32 10.57 -13.34
C LEU A 98 5.59 10.85 -14.66
N GLY A 99 4.80 11.91 -14.74
CA GLY A 99 4.04 12.25 -15.95
C GLY A 99 2.98 11.20 -16.30
N ILE A 100 2.41 10.51 -15.31
CA ILE A 100 1.38 9.50 -15.56
C ILE A 100 0.16 10.19 -16.17
N PRO A 101 -0.32 9.73 -17.35
CA PRO A 101 -1.44 10.39 -18.01
C PRO A 101 -2.72 10.24 -17.21
N LYS A 102 -3.61 11.22 -17.34
CA LYS A 102 -4.96 11.18 -16.78
C LYS A 102 -5.98 10.90 -17.87
N GLY A 103 -6.91 9.99 -17.57
CA GLY A 103 -8.11 9.77 -18.36
C GLY A 103 -9.34 10.10 -17.51
N ARG A 104 -10.23 10.96 -18.00
CA ARG A 104 -11.43 11.43 -17.26
C ARG A 104 -11.12 11.98 -15.86
N GLY A 105 -9.97 12.67 -15.72
CA GLY A 105 -9.53 13.26 -14.46
C GLY A 105 -8.79 12.33 -13.49
N LEU A 106 -8.71 11.03 -13.76
CA LEU A 106 -8.04 10.02 -12.94
C LEU A 106 -6.73 9.57 -13.59
N TYR A 107 -5.71 9.29 -12.79
CA TYR A 107 -4.47 8.67 -13.28
C TYR A 107 -4.73 7.28 -13.82
N GLN A 108 -4.15 6.95 -14.98
CA GLN A 108 -4.38 5.70 -15.68
C GLN A 108 -3.69 4.50 -15.05
N CYS A 109 -2.63 4.74 -14.26
CA CYS A 109 -1.93 3.69 -13.52
C CYS A 109 -1.35 4.24 -12.20
N GLY A 110 -0.88 3.34 -11.35
CA GLY A 110 -0.35 3.69 -10.03
C GLY A 110 -1.43 3.96 -8.98
N LYS A 111 -2.67 3.52 -9.18
CA LYS A 111 -3.80 3.75 -8.26
C LYS A 111 -4.20 2.48 -7.50
N ASN A 112 -4.40 1.40 -8.21
CA ASN A 112 -4.91 0.12 -7.68
C ASN A 112 -4.20 -1.11 -8.27
N ASP A 113 -3.13 -0.88 -8.98
CA ASP A 113 -2.26 -1.85 -9.63
C ASP A 113 -0.99 -2.11 -8.82
N LEU A 114 -0.11 -2.96 -9.32
CA LEU A 114 1.14 -3.26 -8.63
C LEU A 114 2.03 -2.02 -8.49
N PHE A 115 1.95 -1.06 -9.41
CA PHE A 115 2.71 0.18 -9.30
C PHE A 115 2.22 1.07 -8.15
N ALA A 116 0.93 0.99 -7.77
CA ALA A 116 0.43 1.65 -6.57
C ALA A 116 1.16 1.19 -5.30
N VAL A 117 1.50 -0.12 -5.22
CA VAL A 117 2.31 -0.65 -4.11
C VAL A 117 3.73 -0.08 -4.14
N VAL A 118 4.32 0.06 -5.32
CA VAL A 118 5.66 0.67 -5.46
C VAL A 118 5.65 2.13 -5.02
N ILE A 119 4.61 2.89 -5.37
CA ILE A 119 4.42 4.27 -4.90
C ILE A 119 4.26 4.29 -3.38
N ALA A 120 3.40 3.44 -2.80
CA ALA A 120 3.23 3.36 -1.36
C ALA A 120 4.56 3.06 -0.64
N PHE A 121 5.34 2.10 -1.12
CA PHE A 121 6.67 1.79 -0.57
C PHE A 121 7.63 2.97 -0.67
N ARG A 122 7.56 3.76 -1.74
CA ARG A 122 8.41 4.95 -1.87
C ARG A 122 8.15 6.00 -0.79
N TYR A 123 6.90 6.10 -0.30
CA TYR A 123 6.51 7.01 0.78
C TYR A 123 6.73 6.42 2.18
N LEU A 124 6.65 5.10 2.33
CA LEU A 124 6.66 4.44 3.64
C LEU A 124 8.03 3.88 4.03
N LEU A 125 8.88 3.52 3.07
CA LEU A 125 10.20 2.94 3.36
C LEU A 125 11.28 4.03 3.44
N PRO A 126 12.29 3.86 4.30
CA PRO A 126 13.51 4.62 4.24
C PRO A 126 14.14 4.52 2.85
N LYS A 127 14.81 5.59 2.40
CA LYS A 127 15.38 5.68 1.05
C LYS A 127 16.23 4.46 0.67
N GLN A 128 17.06 3.98 1.58
CA GLN A 128 17.96 2.84 1.32
C GLN A 128 17.18 1.54 1.12
N GLU A 129 16.19 1.28 1.96
CA GLU A 129 15.34 0.09 1.85
C GLU A 129 14.53 0.11 0.57
N PHE A 130 13.97 1.27 0.20
CA PHE A 130 13.30 1.43 -1.09
C PHE A 130 14.22 1.15 -2.29
N LEU A 131 15.48 1.59 -2.24
CA LEU A 131 16.43 1.32 -3.31
C LEU A 131 16.78 -0.17 -3.43
N VAL A 132 16.90 -0.89 -2.31
CA VAL A 132 17.07 -2.36 -2.29
C VAL A 132 15.85 -3.04 -2.91
N PHE A 133 14.64 -2.69 -2.48
CA PHE A 133 13.41 -3.20 -3.05
C PHE A 133 13.31 -2.94 -4.56
N LYS A 134 13.54 -1.69 -4.98
CA LYS A 134 13.49 -1.31 -6.39
C LYS A 134 14.49 -2.11 -7.24
N ARG A 135 15.72 -2.33 -6.73
CA ARG A 135 16.74 -3.13 -7.42
C ARG A 135 16.28 -4.57 -7.60
N ALA A 136 15.77 -5.18 -6.53
CA ALA A 136 15.24 -6.54 -6.57
C ALA A 136 14.10 -6.66 -7.59
N LEU A 137 13.14 -5.73 -7.57
CA LEU A 137 12.04 -5.69 -8.54
C LEU A 137 12.53 -5.54 -9.98
N THR A 138 13.48 -4.63 -10.23
CA THR A 138 14.07 -4.45 -11.55
C THR A 138 14.72 -5.74 -12.03
N THR A 139 15.51 -6.39 -11.17
CA THR A 139 16.17 -7.67 -11.51
C THR A 139 15.16 -8.76 -11.87
N GLN A 140 14.05 -8.85 -11.15
CA GLN A 140 13.02 -9.86 -11.46
C GLN A 140 12.34 -9.57 -12.82
N ILE A 141 12.02 -8.32 -13.11
CA ILE A 141 11.47 -7.91 -14.41
C ILE A 141 12.46 -8.23 -15.54
N ASP A 142 13.74 -7.85 -15.38
CA ASP A 142 14.78 -8.09 -16.40
C ASP A 142 15.02 -9.60 -16.60
N ASN A 143 15.00 -10.41 -15.54
CA ASN A 143 15.16 -11.86 -15.64
C ASN A 143 13.97 -12.51 -16.36
N PHE A 144 12.75 -12.06 -16.06
CA PHE A 144 11.57 -12.54 -16.75
C PHE A 144 11.62 -12.23 -18.25
N LEU A 145 11.97 -11.00 -18.62
CA LEU A 145 12.10 -10.60 -20.02
C LEU A 145 13.20 -11.36 -20.78
N LYS A 146 14.27 -11.74 -20.09
CA LYS A 146 15.31 -12.61 -20.68
C LYS A 146 14.84 -14.06 -20.88
N SER A 147 13.92 -14.53 -20.04
CA SER A 147 13.42 -15.90 -20.11
C SER A 147 12.29 -16.10 -21.11
N THR A 148 11.71 -15.02 -21.65
CA THR A 148 10.61 -15.07 -22.63
C THR A 148 10.92 -14.19 -23.84
N THR A 149 10.55 -14.70 -25.03
CA THR A 149 10.70 -13.97 -26.31
C THR A 149 9.36 -13.47 -26.84
N HIS A 150 8.25 -13.80 -26.15
CA HIS A 150 6.90 -13.58 -26.65
C HIS A 150 6.22 -12.32 -26.07
N ILE A 151 6.83 -11.68 -25.08
CA ILE A 151 6.26 -10.52 -24.39
C ILE A 151 7.30 -9.41 -24.38
N SER A 152 6.93 -8.22 -24.87
CA SER A 152 7.78 -7.03 -24.81
C SER A 152 7.80 -6.42 -23.40
N GLU A 153 8.84 -5.62 -23.11
CA GLU A 153 8.91 -4.86 -21.85
C GLU A 153 7.68 -3.95 -21.71
N GLU A 154 7.25 -3.31 -22.77
CA GLU A 154 6.10 -2.40 -22.77
C GLU A 154 4.80 -3.12 -22.41
N GLU A 155 4.54 -4.27 -23.00
CA GLU A 155 3.34 -5.09 -22.69
C GLU A 155 3.35 -5.56 -21.24
N LEU A 156 4.50 -6.03 -20.73
CA LEU A 156 4.63 -6.45 -19.34
C LEU A 156 4.39 -5.28 -18.39
N LEU A 157 5.04 -4.15 -18.60
CA LEU A 157 4.89 -2.96 -17.76
C LEU A 157 3.45 -2.44 -17.79
N HIS A 158 2.81 -2.43 -18.95
CA HIS A 158 1.40 -2.05 -19.09
C HIS A 158 0.48 -3.00 -18.30
N ALA A 159 0.69 -4.32 -18.41
CA ALA A 159 -0.08 -5.31 -17.64
C ALA A 159 0.09 -5.13 -16.13
N MET A 160 1.29 -4.75 -15.66
CA MET A 160 1.60 -4.48 -14.26
C MET A 160 1.11 -3.10 -13.77
N GLY A 161 0.67 -2.21 -14.67
CA GLY A 161 0.31 -0.82 -14.36
C GLY A 161 1.49 0.10 -14.14
N PHE A 162 2.64 -0.20 -14.73
CA PHE A 162 3.86 0.61 -14.62
C PHE A 162 3.98 1.61 -15.78
N PRO A 163 4.28 2.87 -15.53
CA PRO A 163 4.63 3.79 -16.60
C PRO A 163 6.01 3.44 -17.15
N ALA A 164 6.28 3.70 -18.44
CA ALA A 164 7.54 3.37 -19.09
C ALA A 164 8.78 3.93 -18.36
N ASN A 165 8.63 5.07 -17.71
CA ASN A 165 9.69 5.75 -16.97
C ASN A 165 9.72 5.42 -15.46
N TRP A 166 9.04 4.36 -15.00
CA TRP A 166 8.91 3.99 -13.60
C TRP A 166 10.24 3.91 -12.83
N LYS A 167 11.31 3.52 -13.51
CA LYS A 167 12.66 3.43 -12.92
C LYS A 167 13.15 4.78 -12.38
N LYS A 168 12.59 5.91 -12.88
CA LYS A 168 12.92 7.26 -12.40
C LYS A 168 12.31 7.62 -11.04
N ILE A 169 11.41 6.80 -10.48
CA ILE A 169 10.74 7.05 -9.20
C ILE A 169 11.72 7.35 -8.05
N SER A 170 12.91 6.74 -8.07
CA SER A 170 13.93 6.95 -7.04
C SER A 170 14.70 8.27 -7.18
N LEU A 171 14.60 8.95 -8.33
CA LEU A 171 15.27 10.24 -8.58
C LEU A 171 14.47 11.41 -8.00
N TYR A 172 13.17 11.24 -7.86
CA TYR A 172 12.31 12.30 -7.35
C TYR A 172 12.42 12.39 -5.83
N ARG A 173 12.59 13.62 -5.35
CA ARG A 173 12.57 13.94 -3.93
C ARG A 173 11.09 13.93 -3.47
N ILE A 174 10.84 13.27 -2.34
CA ILE A 174 9.58 13.28 -1.64
C ILE A 174 9.81 14.07 -0.36
#